data_285c46f2747dcf64279ace80c094aff2
#
_entry.id   285c46f2747dcf64279ace80c094aff2
#
_cell.length_a   1.000
_cell.length_b   1.000
_cell.length_c   1.000
_cell.angle_alpha   90.00
_cell.angle_beta   90.00
_cell.angle_gamma   90.00
#
_symmetry.space_group_name_H-M   'P 1'
#
loop_
_entity.id
_entity.type
_entity.pdbx_description
1 polymer ?
#
loop_
_entity_poly.entity_id
_entity_poly.type
_entity_poly.pdbx_seq_one_letter_code
_entity_poly.pdbx_strand_id
1 'polypeptide(L)'
;MNRNEARHICTLMEQESVANDLTKAGKVIFEKLQPYLLVVHSATEAVAFDSSNLYKRNSFHIKNPLISTGAGDNFNAGFCTAQLLQLDAETSLLFANVIAGLYVKNGVSPRVNDAIDFLGTEHLK
;
A
#
# COMPACT_ATOMS: atom_id res chain seq x y z
N MET A 1 7.30 1.55 0.68
CA MET A 1 7.89 1.09 1.96
C MET A 1 6.79 0.70 2.95
N ASN A 2 7.11 -0.15 3.94
CA ASN A 2 6.17 -0.50 5.00
C ASN A 2 6.26 0.48 6.20
N ARG A 3 5.30 0.36 7.15
CA ARG A 3 5.22 1.21 8.35
C ARG A 3 6.53 1.21 9.17
N ASN A 4 7.16 0.05 9.35
CA ASN A 4 8.37 -0.04 10.18
C ASN A 4 9.57 0.65 9.51
N GLU A 5 9.68 0.52 8.20
CA GLU A 5 10.70 1.23 7.40
C GLU A 5 10.47 2.75 7.48
N ALA A 6 9.22 3.21 7.30
CA ALA A 6 8.89 4.63 7.42
C ALA A 6 9.21 5.17 8.82
N ARG A 7 8.87 4.40 9.88
CA ARG A 7 9.19 4.76 11.26
C ARG A 7 10.69 4.89 11.47
N HIS A 8 11.48 3.96 10.94
CA HIS A 8 12.93 3.99 11.05
C HIS A 8 13.53 5.22 10.33
N ILE A 9 13.03 5.53 9.14
CA ILE A 9 13.44 6.73 8.41
C ILE A 9 13.12 8.00 9.21
N CYS A 10 11.91 8.09 9.79
CA CYS A 10 11.54 9.23 10.64
C CYS A 10 12.50 9.38 11.86
N THR A 11 12.90 8.27 12.48
CA THR A 11 13.88 8.28 13.57
C THR A 11 15.23 8.82 13.09
N LEU A 12 15.71 8.37 11.93
CA LEU A 12 16.96 8.90 11.34
C LEU A 12 16.88 10.38 10.95
N MET A 13 15.68 10.88 10.68
CA MET A 13 15.42 12.30 10.40
C MET A 13 15.11 13.13 11.65
N GLU A 14 15.24 12.57 12.85
CA GLU A 14 14.89 13.22 14.13
C GLU A 14 13.43 13.69 14.20
N GLN A 15 12.52 12.92 13.57
CA GLN A 15 11.07 13.19 13.48
C GLN A 15 10.25 12.10 14.20
N GLU A 16 10.69 11.72 15.40
CA GLU A 16 10.09 10.61 16.17
C GLU A 16 8.64 10.86 16.57
N SER A 17 8.24 12.13 16.77
CA SER A 17 6.87 12.49 17.16
C SER A 17 5.79 12.08 16.16
N VAL A 18 6.14 11.93 14.89
CA VAL A 18 5.21 11.53 13.82
C VAL A 18 5.42 10.09 13.35
N ALA A 19 6.44 9.41 13.85
CA ALA A 19 6.87 8.09 13.36
C ALA A 19 5.81 6.98 13.48
N ASN A 20 4.84 7.12 14.37
CA ASN A 20 3.77 6.13 14.60
C ASN A 20 2.49 6.41 13.78
N ASP A 21 2.37 7.57 13.15
CA ASP A 21 1.26 7.94 12.29
C ASP A 21 1.70 7.77 10.82
N LEU A 22 1.07 6.83 10.12
CA LEU A 22 1.47 6.47 8.74
C LEU A 22 1.43 7.67 7.79
N THR A 23 0.37 8.48 7.90
CA THR A 23 0.18 9.64 7.03
C THR A 23 1.18 10.75 7.35
N LYS A 24 1.38 11.05 8.63
CA LYS A 24 2.33 12.08 9.04
C LYS A 24 3.77 11.67 8.75
N ALA A 25 4.14 10.43 9.03
CA ALA A 25 5.45 9.88 8.68
C ALA A 25 5.70 9.96 7.16
N GLY A 26 4.74 9.50 6.36
CA GLY A 26 4.83 9.57 4.91
C GLY A 26 4.98 11.01 4.40
N LYS A 27 4.22 11.96 4.97
CA LYS A 27 4.32 13.38 4.61
C LYS A 27 5.72 13.94 4.85
N VAL A 28 6.27 13.74 6.05
CA VAL A 28 7.62 14.22 6.39
C VAL A 28 8.68 13.61 5.45
N ILE A 29 8.58 12.31 5.18
CA ILE A 29 9.51 11.62 4.28
C ILE A 29 9.39 12.18 2.86
N PHE A 30 8.14 12.36 2.37
CA PHE A 30 7.89 12.92 1.04
C PHE A 30 8.47 14.34 0.89
N GLU A 31 8.19 15.23 1.87
CA GLU A 31 8.70 16.61 1.86
C GLU A 31 10.22 16.68 1.90
N LYS A 32 10.87 15.76 2.61
CA LYS A 32 12.34 15.75 2.75
C LYS A 32 13.04 15.15 1.52
N LEU A 33 12.53 14.05 0.99
CA LEU A 33 13.17 13.30 -0.11
C LEU A 33 12.68 13.72 -1.49
N GLN A 34 11.49 14.34 -1.57
CA GLN A 34 10.86 14.81 -2.82
C GLN A 34 10.87 13.76 -3.95
N PRO A 35 10.45 12.51 -3.69
CA PRO A 35 10.33 11.52 -4.76
C PRO A 35 9.18 11.88 -5.69
N TYR A 36 9.16 11.33 -6.90
CA TYR A 36 8.02 11.48 -7.80
C TYR A 36 6.72 10.93 -7.18
N LEU A 37 6.82 9.80 -6.52
CA LEU A 37 5.72 9.14 -5.84
C LEU A 37 6.25 8.38 -4.61
N LEU A 38 5.66 8.60 -3.45
CA LEU A 38 5.94 7.86 -2.23
C LEU A 38 4.72 7.03 -1.84
N VAL A 39 4.94 5.75 -1.52
CA VAL A 39 3.91 4.88 -0.97
C VAL A 39 4.36 4.31 0.36
N VAL A 40 3.50 4.43 1.37
CA VAL A 40 3.71 3.81 2.69
C VAL A 40 2.50 2.94 3.01
N HIS A 41 2.74 1.70 3.42
CA HIS A 41 1.68 0.75 3.72
C HIS A 41 1.85 0.05 5.07
N SER A 42 0.75 -0.42 5.61
CA SER A 42 0.65 -1.27 6.79
C SER A 42 -0.34 -2.40 6.54
N ALA A 43 -0.61 -3.21 7.56
CA ALA A 43 -1.63 -4.25 7.49
C ALA A 43 -3.06 -3.69 7.36
N THR A 44 -3.30 -2.44 7.76
CA THR A 44 -4.64 -1.85 7.86
C THR A 44 -4.92 -0.73 6.87
N GLU A 45 -3.88 -0.07 6.38
CA GLU A 45 -4.03 1.09 5.50
C GLU A 45 -2.78 1.31 4.64
N ALA A 46 -2.95 2.01 3.54
CA ALA A 46 -1.87 2.50 2.70
C ALA A 46 -2.11 3.96 2.30
N VAL A 47 -1.02 4.71 2.16
CA VAL A 47 -1.03 6.10 1.72
C VAL A 47 -0.05 6.29 0.56
N ALA A 48 -0.40 7.15 -0.37
CA ALA A 48 0.48 7.58 -1.45
C ALA A 48 0.54 9.10 -1.53
N PHE A 49 1.70 9.63 -1.84
CA PHE A 49 1.97 11.06 -1.97
C PHE A 49 2.60 11.32 -3.33
N ASP A 50 2.04 12.23 -4.06
CA ASP A 50 2.67 12.89 -5.20
C ASP A 50 2.82 14.40 -4.95
N SER A 51 3.30 15.15 -5.92
CA SER A 51 3.52 16.60 -5.79
C SER A 51 2.25 17.41 -5.50
N SER A 52 1.08 16.87 -5.73
CA SER A 52 -0.20 17.59 -5.68
C SER A 52 -1.17 17.04 -4.65
N ASN A 53 -1.09 15.74 -4.33
CA ASN A 53 -2.13 15.05 -3.58
C ASN A 53 -1.59 14.03 -2.59
N LEU A 54 -2.43 13.77 -1.59
CA LEU A 54 -2.37 12.61 -0.70
C LEU A 54 -3.55 11.70 -1.01
N TYR A 55 -3.28 10.43 -1.22
CA TYR A 55 -4.27 9.38 -1.39
C TYR A 55 -4.18 8.42 -0.22
N LYS A 56 -5.34 7.97 0.28
CA LYS A 56 -5.40 7.02 1.39
C LYS A 56 -6.44 5.95 1.11
N ARG A 57 -6.09 4.69 1.38
CA ARG A 57 -6.97 3.54 1.28
C ARG A 57 -6.80 2.61 2.47
N ASN A 58 -7.91 2.13 3.01
CA ASN A 58 -7.89 1.04 3.98
C ASN A 58 -7.62 -0.28 3.27
N SER A 59 -6.91 -1.18 3.93
CA SER A 59 -6.70 -2.56 3.46
C SER A 59 -7.99 -3.37 3.60
N PHE A 60 -8.15 -4.41 2.78
CA PHE A 60 -9.28 -5.33 2.92
C PHE A 60 -9.13 -6.16 4.20
N HIS A 61 -10.23 -6.30 4.93
CA HIS A 61 -10.26 -7.17 6.10
C HIS A 61 -10.39 -8.64 5.67
N ILE A 62 -9.38 -9.43 5.95
CA ILE A 62 -9.37 -10.88 5.67
C ILE A 62 -9.65 -11.62 6.97
N LYS A 63 -10.82 -12.27 7.06
CA LYS A 63 -11.27 -12.94 8.30
C LYS A 63 -10.38 -14.09 8.74
N ASN A 64 -9.89 -14.89 7.81
CA ASN A 64 -9.07 -16.08 8.09
C ASN A 64 -7.82 -16.05 7.20
N PRO A 65 -6.80 -15.27 7.57
CA PRO A 65 -5.58 -15.18 6.78
C PRO A 65 -4.82 -16.51 6.83
N LEU A 66 -4.41 -17.03 5.67
CA LEU A 66 -3.54 -18.20 5.59
C LEU A 66 -2.08 -17.83 5.86
N ILE A 67 -1.67 -16.65 5.43
CA ILE A 67 -0.30 -16.17 5.55
C ILE A 67 -0.29 -14.65 5.68
N SER A 68 0.67 -14.11 6.41
CA SER A 68 0.89 -12.66 6.50
C SER A 68 2.28 -12.26 5.99
N THR A 69 3.27 -13.13 6.15
CA THR A 69 4.62 -12.91 5.65
C THR A 69 4.61 -12.83 4.14
N GLY A 70 5.20 -11.78 3.56
CA GLY A 70 5.18 -11.55 2.11
C GLY A 70 4.00 -10.70 1.61
N ALA A 71 3.04 -10.33 2.47
CA ALA A 71 1.95 -9.46 2.09
C ALA A 71 2.43 -8.08 1.60
N GLY A 72 3.46 -7.52 2.24
CA GLY A 72 4.07 -6.26 1.83
C GLY A 72 4.76 -6.35 0.46
N ASP A 73 5.42 -7.46 0.16
CA ASP A 73 6.06 -7.68 -1.14
C ASP A 73 4.99 -7.79 -2.24
N ASN A 74 3.89 -8.48 -1.96
CA ASN A 74 2.75 -8.57 -2.87
C ASN A 74 2.06 -7.20 -3.06
N PHE A 75 1.93 -6.41 -2.00
CA PHE A 75 1.46 -5.03 -2.10
C PHE A 75 2.36 -4.21 -3.05
N ASN A 76 3.67 -4.23 -2.83
CA ASN A 76 4.63 -3.51 -3.66
C ASN A 76 4.58 -3.97 -5.12
N ALA A 77 4.52 -5.28 -5.36
CA ALA A 77 4.38 -5.84 -6.71
C ALA A 77 3.08 -5.37 -7.38
N GLY A 78 1.96 -5.39 -6.66
CA GLY A 78 0.67 -4.89 -7.15
C GLY A 78 0.73 -3.40 -7.49
N PHE A 79 1.30 -2.58 -6.61
CA PHE A 79 1.44 -1.14 -6.86
C PHE A 79 2.31 -0.85 -8.08
N CYS A 80 3.48 -1.49 -8.20
CA CYS A 80 4.36 -1.34 -9.35
C CYS A 80 3.69 -1.80 -10.66
N THR A 81 2.96 -2.91 -10.62
CA THR A 81 2.19 -3.40 -11.77
C THR A 81 1.16 -2.37 -12.24
N ALA A 82 0.40 -1.80 -11.30
CA ALA A 82 -0.60 -0.77 -11.60
C ALA A 82 0.05 0.48 -12.22
N GLN A 83 1.20 0.92 -11.71
CA GLN A 83 1.96 2.05 -12.27
C GLN A 83 2.49 1.75 -13.68
N LEU A 84 2.96 0.54 -13.94
CA LEU A 84 3.37 0.11 -15.29
C LEU A 84 2.20 0.09 -16.27
N LEU A 85 0.98 -0.16 -15.79
CA LEU A 85 -0.26 -0.05 -16.56
C LEU A 85 -0.78 1.39 -16.65
N GLN A 86 -0.01 2.37 -16.18
CA GLN A 86 -0.32 3.80 -16.19
C GLN A 86 -1.61 4.17 -15.43
N LEU A 87 -1.95 3.40 -14.39
CA LEU A 87 -3.06 3.75 -13.50
C LEU A 87 -2.64 4.90 -12.57
N ASP A 88 -3.61 5.73 -12.17
CA ASP A 88 -3.36 6.78 -11.19
C ASP A 88 -2.98 6.22 -9.81
N ALA A 89 -2.49 7.08 -8.92
CA ALA A 89 -2.00 6.67 -7.61
C ALA A 89 -3.11 6.07 -6.74
N GLU A 90 -4.32 6.60 -6.80
CA GLU A 90 -5.47 6.10 -6.02
C GLU A 90 -5.88 4.69 -6.46
N THR A 91 -6.03 4.48 -7.77
CA THR A 91 -6.34 3.18 -8.35
C THR A 91 -5.22 2.17 -8.11
N SER A 92 -3.96 2.63 -8.15
CA SER A 92 -2.80 1.79 -7.85
C SER A 92 -2.78 1.33 -6.39
N LEU A 93 -3.18 2.18 -5.43
CA LEU A 93 -3.35 1.78 -4.03
C LEU A 93 -4.45 0.72 -3.88
N LEU A 94 -5.58 0.89 -4.55
CA LEU A 94 -6.66 -0.10 -4.54
C LEU A 94 -6.18 -1.44 -5.08
N PHE A 95 -5.54 -1.44 -6.25
CA PHE A 95 -5.03 -2.64 -6.88
C PHE A 95 -4.00 -3.35 -5.99
N ALA A 96 -3.05 -2.61 -5.41
CA ALA A 96 -2.05 -3.15 -4.49
C ALA A 96 -2.68 -3.81 -3.25
N ASN A 97 -3.71 -3.19 -2.67
CA ASN A 97 -4.45 -3.75 -1.55
C ASN A 97 -5.19 -5.05 -1.93
N VAL A 98 -5.76 -5.13 -3.13
CA VAL A 98 -6.39 -6.36 -3.64
C VAL A 98 -5.37 -7.47 -3.79
N ILE A 99 -4.24 -7.20 -4.42
CA ILE A 99 -3.15 -8.18 -4.61
C ILE A 99 -2.65 -8.71 -3.26
N ALA A 100 -2.37 -7.82 -2.31
CA ALA A 100 -1.94 -8.21 -0.96
C ALA A 100 -3.03 -9.00 -0.21
N GLY A 101 -4.29 -8.57 -0.28
CA GLY A 101 -5.41 -9.22 0.37
C GLY A 101 -5.66 -10.63 -0.17
N LEU A 102 -5.65 -10.82 -1.48
CA LEU A 102 -5.79 -12.13 -2.12
C LEU A 102 -4.63 -13.05 -1.78
N TYR A 103 -3.39 -12.54 -1.73
CA TYR A 103 -2.24 -13.30 -1.27
C TYR A 103 -2.42 -13.80 0.18
N VAL A 104 -2.79 -12.90 1.08
CA VAL A 104 -3.03 -13.23 2.50
C VAL A 104 -4.13 -14.27 2.66
N LYS A 105 -5.19 -14.16 1.84
CA LYS A 105 -6.33 -15.10 1.85
C LYS A 105 -5.97 -16.48 1.30
N ASN A 106 -5.24 -16.54 0.21
CA ASN A 106 -5.04 -17.77 -0.58
C ASN A 106 -3.65 -18.41 -0.37
N GLY A 107 -2.69 -17.70 0.23
CA GLY A 107 -1.32 -18.17 0.46
C GLY A 107 -0.44 -18.22 -0.79
N VAL A 108 -0.93 -17.71 -1.93
CA VAL A 108 -0.21 -17.65 -3.20
C VAL A 108 -0.38 -16.28 -3.85
N SER A 109 0.63 -15.81 -4.56
CA SER A 109 0.55 -14.53 -5.27
C SER A 109 -0.51 -14.61 -6.37
N PRO A 110 -1.50 -13.69 -6.37
CA PRO A 110 -2.57 -13.70 -7.35
C PRO A 110 -2.08 -13.24 -8.73
N ARG A 111 -2.82 -13.62 -9.75
CA ARG A 111 -2.68 -13.07 -11.11
C ARG A 111 -3.49 -11.77 -11.22
N VAL A 112 -3.19 -10.96 -12.24
CA VAL A 112 -3.95 -9.73 -12.52
C VAL A 112 -5.45 -10.02 -12.70
N ASN A 113 -5.79 -11.09 -13.40
CA ASN A 113 -7.20 -11.48 -13.60
C ASN A 113 -7.91 -11.83 -12.30
N ASP A 114 -7.23 -12.45 -11.33
CA ASP A 114 -7.82 -12.74 -10.01
C ASP A 114 -8.21 -11.44 -9.28
N ALA A 115 -7.40 -10.39 -9.43
CA ALA A 115 -7.68 -9.07 -8.86
C ALA A 115 -8.86 -8.38 -9.56
N ILE A 116 -8.95 -8.48 -10.90
CA ILE A 116 -10.06 -7.94 -11.68
C ILE A 116 -11.36 -8.64 -11.29
N ASP A 117 -11.36 -9.96 -11.20
CA ASP A 117 -12.54 -10.76 -10.81
C ASP A 117 -12.99 -10.42 -9.39
N PHE A 118 -12.04 -10.26 -8.45
CA PHE A 118 -12.35 -9.84 -7.09
C PHE A 118 -13.03 -8.48 -7.05
N LEU A 119 -12.49 -7.48 -7.74
CA LEU A 119 -13.06 -6.14 -7.82
C LEU A 119 -14.46 -6.16 -8.47
N GLY A 120 -14.66 -6.98 -9.49
CA GLY A 120 -15.96 -7.15 -10.14
C GLY A 120 -17.02 -7.73 -9.19
N THR A 121 -16.66 -8.68 -8.34
CA THR A 121 -17.60 -9.28 -7.37
C THR A 121 -17.92 -8.36 -6.20
N GLU A 122 -16.98 -7.57 -5.73
CA GLU A 122 -17.19 -6.61 -4.64
C GLU A 122 -18.09 -5.43 -5.05
N HIS A 123 -18.04 -5.02 -6.31
CA HIS A 123 -18.93 -3.97 -6.83
C HIS A 123 -20.36 -4.45 -7.12
N LEU A 124 -20.59 -5.76 -7.18
CA LEU A 124 -21.93 -6.35 -7.37
C LEU A 124 -22.66 -6.66 -6.06
N LYS A 125 -22.00 -6.43 -4.93
CA LYS A 125 -22.56 -6.56 -3.58
C LYS A 125 -22.89 -5.18 -3.00
#